data_453cc2a853243fa9c99fbf5ba469af78
#
_entry.id   453cc2a853243fa9c99fbf5ba469af78
#
_cell.length_a   1.000
_cell.length_b   1.000
_cell.length_c   1.000
_cell.angle_alpha   90.00
_cell.angle_beta   90.00
_cell.angle_gamma   90.00
#
_symmetry.space_group_name_H-M   'P 1'
#
loop_
_entity.id
_entity.type
_entity.pdbx_description
1 polymer ?
#
loop_
_entity_poly.entity_id
_entity_poly.type
_entity_poly.pdbx_seq_one_letter_code
_entity_poly.pdbx_strand_id
1 'polypeptide(L)'
;MGVPVISSIGKKVFGSRNDRLVKKYMRLVDQVSILEPETRPLTDQQLLAKTGEFRQRIKEGATATSLIPEVFAVAREAMDRSVGIRNIFNPDLDFDPSQLDDAARALFDTTKAEIDATEPRAPDKELLGCVDPTPSWQFVDISPDLYEAVRALYPKSKPPFRARPF
;
A
#
# COMPACT_ATOMS: atom_id res chain seq x y z
N MET A 1 -34.72 46.18 0.89
CA MET A 1 -33.47 45.46 1.23
C MET A 1 -33.48 44.13 0.51
N GLY A 2 -32.84 44.06 -0.67
CA GLY A 2 -32.76 42.86 -1.49
C GLY A 2 -31.52 42.05 -1.15
N VAL A 3 -31.71 40.88 -0.60
CA VAL A 3 -30.61 39.92 -0.35
C VAL A 3 -30.20 39.30 -1.69
N PRO A 4 -28.93 39.23 -2.04
CA PRO A 4 -28.51 38.77 -3.35
C PRO A 4 -28.73 37.26 -3.53
N VAL A 5 -29.80 36.91 -4.19
CA VAL A 5 -30.11 35.51 -4.64
C VAL A 5 -29.01 34.96 -5.56
N ILE A 6 -28.23 35.84 -6.18
CA ILE A 6 -27.13 35.52 -7.11
C ILE A 6 -26.01 34.71 -6.46
N SER A 7 -25.72 34.92 -5.17
CA SER A 7 -24.66 34.18 -4.48
C SER A 7 -25.00 32.68 -4.21
N SER A 8 -26.28 32.38 -4.09
CA SER A 8 -26.81 31.05 -3.86
C SER A 8 -26.80 30.20 -5.15
N ILE A 9 -27.08 30.80 -6.30
CA ILE A 9 -27.08 30.13 -7.61
C ILE A 9 -25.65 29.84 -8.06
N GLY A 10 -24.71 30.78 -7.85
CA GLY A 10 -23.28 30.55 -8.16
C GLY A 10 -22.66 29.41 -7.39
N LYS A 11 -22.98 29.23 -6.10
CA LYS A 11 -22.53 28.10 -5.28
C LYS A 11 -23.10 26.78 -5.77
N LYS A 12 -24.32 26.74 -6.26
CA LYS A 12 -24.99 25.54 -6.78
C LYS A 12 -24.44 25.08 -8.13
N VAL A 13 -23.97 26.02 -8.97
CA VAL A 13 -23.47 25.73 -10.34
C VAL A 13 -21.96 25.46 -10.35
N PHE A 14 -21.18 26.22 -9.56
CA PHE A 14 -19.71 26.13 -9.55
C PHE A 14 -19.13 25.32 -8.38
N GLY A 15 -19.97 24.85 -7.47
CA GLY A 15 -19.54 24.20 -6.24
C GLY A 15 -18.82 25.16 -5.28
N SER A 16 -18.61 24.71 -4.06
CA SER A 16 -17.82 25.47 -3.08
C SER A 16 -16.31 25.38 -3.42
N ARG A 17 -15.50 26.23 -2.80
CA ARG A 17 -14.03 26.12 -2.88
C ARG A 17 -13.56 24.70 -2.48
N ASN A 18 -14.24 24.13 -1.50
CA ASN A 18 -13.96 22.77 -1.02
C ASN A 18 -14.28 21.72 -2.10
N ASP A 19 -15.43 21.84 -2.79
CA ASP A 19 -15.79 20.88 -3.85
C ASP A 19 -14.79 20.89 -5.01
N ARG A 20 -14.25 22.05 -5.35
CA ARG A 20 -13.20 22.16 -6.38
C ARG A 20 -11.89 21.53 -5.93
N LEU A 21 -11.54 21.70 -4.66
CA LEU A 21 -10.34 21.08 -4.08
C LEU A 21 -10.49 19.56 -4.02
N VAL A 22 -11.63 19.06 -3.56
CA VAL A 22 -11.95 17.62 -3.54
C VAL A 22 -11.87 17.04 -4.96
N LYS A 23 -12.48 17.68 -5.97
CA LYS A 23 -12.38 17.23 -7.36
C LYS A 23 -10.93 17.19 -7.87
N LYS A 24 -10.08 18.12 -7.45
CA LYS A 24 -8.66 18.12 -7.80
C LYS A 24 -7.95 16.89 -7.19
N TYR A 25 -8.21 16.59 -5.93
CA TYR A 25 -7.62 15.42 -5.26
C TYR A 25 -8.18 14.11 -5.80
N MET A 26 -9.47 14.04 -6.14
CA MET A 26 -10.05 12.83 -6.76
C MET A 26 -9.35 12.46 -8.07
N ARG A 27 -9.02 13.45 -8.91
CA ARG A 27 -8.24 13.18 -10.13
C ARG A 27 -6.85 12.59 -9.83
N LEU A 28 -6.23 13.02 -8.74
CA LEU A 28 -4.95 12.46 -8.32
C LEU A 28 -5.13 11.02 -7.82
N VAL A 29 -6.19 10.74 -7.07
CA VAL A 29 -6.55 9.38 -6.63
C VAL A 29 -6.81 8.47 -7.83
N ASP A 30 -7.49 8.97 -8.88
CA ASP A 30 -7.71 8.21 -10.12
C ASP A 30 -6.37 7.87 -10.81
N GLN A 31 -5.44 8.83 -10.89
CA GLN A 31 -4.10 8.60 -11.44
C GLN A 31 -3.32 7.55 -10.65
N VAL A 32 -3.38 7.60 -9.31
CA VAL A 32 -2.78 6.57 -8.44
C VAL A 32 -3.39 5.19 -8.71
N SER A 33 -4.71 5.14 -8.91
CA SER A 33 -5.42 3.87 -9.13
C SER A 33 -5.12 3.24 -10.50
N ILE A 34 -4.87 4.07 -11.53
CA ILE A 34 -4.46 3.59 -12.86
C ILE A 34 -3.10 2.89 -12.81
N LEU A 35 -2.21 3.28 -11.90
CA LEU A 35 -0.87 2.69 -11.74
C LEU A 35 -0.86 1.40 -10.90
N GLU A 36 -1.98 1.03 -10.31
CA GLU A 36 -2.08 -0.19 -9.48
C GLU A 36 -1.69 -1.48 -10.23
N PRO A 37 -2.12 -1.71 -11.49
CA PRO A 37 -1.73 -2.89 -12.26
C PRO A 37 -0.22 -2.98 -12.54
N GLU A 38 0.49 -1.85 -12.51
CA GLU A 38 1.95 -1.80 -12.74
C GLU A 38 2.73 -2.04 -11.44
N THR A 39 2.16 -1.69 -10.28
CA THR A 39 2.84 -1.83 -8.98
C THR A 39 2.64 -3.20 -8.34
N ARG A 40 1.49 -3.83 -8.54
CA ARG A 40 1.15 -5.13 -7.95
C ARG A 40 2.08 -6.28 -8.34
N PRO A 41 2.54 -6.43 -9.62
CA PRO A 41 3.42 -7.53 -9.99
C PRO A 41 4.88 -7.35 -9.56
N LEU A 42 5.25 -6.19 -9.01
CA LEU A 42 6.61 -5.94 -8.55
C LEU A 42 6.94 -6.82 -7.35
N THR A 43 8.18 -7.35 -7.30
CA THR A 43 8.69 -7.98 -6.08
C THR A 43 8.88 -6.95 -4.97
N ASP A 44 9.04 -7.39 -3.73
CA ASP A 44 9.30 -6.48 -2.61
C ASP A 44 10.60 -5.67 -2.83
N GLN A 45 11.63 -6.31 -3.39
CA GLN A 45 12.89 -5.66 -3.74
C GLN A 45 12.72 -4.62 -4.85
N GLN A 46 11.93 -4.92 -5.90
CA GLN A 46 11.63 -3.96 -6.97
C GLN A 46 10.83 -2.77 -6.44
N LEU A 47 9.87 -3.02 -5.55
CA LEU A 47 9.09 -1.97 -4.93
C LEU A 47 9.96 -1.05 -4.07
N LEU A 48 10.90 -1.62 -3.30
CA LEU A 48 11.87 -0.86 -2.52
C LEU A 48 12.81 -0.02 -3.40
N ALA A 49 13.27 -0.58 -4.53
CA ALA A 49 14.14 0.09 -5.49
C ALA A 49 13.51 1.35 -6.11
N LYS A 50 12.17 1.43 -6.19
CA LYS A 50 11.43 2.63 -6.67
C LYS A 50 11.81 3.91 -5.93
N THR A 51 12.16 3.82 -4.66
CA THR A 51 12.64 4.99 -3.89
C THR A 51 13.92 5.57 -4.47
N GLY A 52 14.86 4.72 -4.91
CA GLY A 52 16.09 5.14 -5.56
C GLY A 52 15.82 5.78 -6.93
N GLU A 53 14.92 5.18 -7.71
CA GLU A 53 14.49 5.70 -9.02
C GLU A 53 13.87 7.10 -8.88
N PHE A 54 12.96 7.31 -7.93
CA PHE A 54 12.36 8.63 -7.69
C PHE A 54 13.39 9.68 -7.28
N ARG A 55 14.34 9.33 -6.41
CA ARG A 55 15.43 10.23 -6.02
C ARG A 55 16.30 10.62 -7.22
N GLN A 56 16.58 9.68 -8.12
CA GLN A 56 17.35 9.94 -9.33
C GLN A 56 16.60 10.87 -10.28
N ARG A 57 15.32 10.61 -10.53
CA ARG A 57 14.48 11.47 -11.40
C ARG A 57 14.38 12.91 -10.86
N ILE A 58 14.33 13.10 -9.54
CA ILE A 58 14.39 14.46 -8.94
C ILE A 58 15.73 15.13 -9.21
N LYS A 59 16.85 14.41 -9.08
CA LYS A 59 18.20 14.96 -9.42
C LYS A 59 18.31 15.34 -10.89
N GLU A 60 17.62 14.65 -11.77
CA GLU A 60 17.55 14.89 -13.22
C GLU A 60 16.56 16.01 -13.58
N GLY A 61 15.91 16.62 -12.60
CA GLY A 61 15.04 17.80 -12.81
C GLY A 61 13.54 17.52 -12.78
N ALA A 62 13.10 16.30 -12.48
CA ALA A 62 11.68 16.05 -12.26
C ALA A 62 11.19 16.80 -11.02
N THR A 63 9.99 17.36 -11.09
CA THR A 63 9.38 18.00 -9.92
C THR A 63 8.78 16.95 -8.98
N ALA A 64 8.86 17.20 -7.67
CA ALA A 64 8.19 16.31 -6.70
C ALA A 64 6.70 16.15 -7.00
N THR A 65 6.04 17.20 -7.47
CA THR A 65 4.60 17.18 -7.82
C THR A 65 4.29 16.21 -8.98
N SER A 66 5.19 16.10 -9.98
CA SER A 66 4.97 15.18 -11.11
C SER A 66 5.08 13.72 -10.73
N LEU A 67 5.80 13.42 -9.65
CA LEU A 67 6.01 12.05 -9.16
C LEU A 67 4.94 11.59 -8.16
N ILE A 68 4.08 12.50 -7.67
CA ILE A 68 3.07 12.17 -6.65
C ILE A 68 2.24 10.93 -7.00
N PRO A 69 1.67 10.76 -8.22
CA PRO A 69 0.86 9.58 -8.51
C PRO A 69 1.64 8.27 -8.35
N GLU A 70 2.86 8.21 -8.89
CA GLU A 70 3.70 7.02 -8.82
C GLU A 70 4.16 6.72 -7.38
N VAL A 71 4.60 7.75 -6.65
CA VAL A 71 5.03 7.60 -5.25
C VAL A 71 3.88 7.08 -4.38
N PHE A 72 2.65 7.62 -4.57
CA PHE A 72 1.50 7.15 -3.81
C PHE A 72 1.03 5.76 -4.22
N ALA A 73 1.16 5.37 -5.50
CA ALA A 73 0.86 4.01 -5.95
C ALA A 73 1.81 3.00 -5.29
N VAL A 74 3.12 3.28 -5.32
CA VAL A 74 4.14 2.45 -4.66
C VAL A 74 3.94 2.40 -3.15
N ALA A 75 3.69 3.54 -2.51
CA ALA A 75 3.45 3.61 -1.06
C ALA A 75 2.20 2.83 -0.66
N ARG A 76 1.11 2.94 -1.44
CA ARG A 76 -0.13 2.19 -1.19
C ARG A 76 0.10 0.69 -1.27
N GLU A 77 0.82 0.22 -2.31
CA GLU A 77 1.16 -1.19 -2.47
C GLU A 77 2.06 -1.69 -1.33
N ALA A 78 3.10 -0.93 -0.97
CA ALA A 78 3.98 -1.26 0.14
C ALA A 78 3.22 -1.35 1.47
N MET A 79 2.30 -0.42 1.73
CA MET A 79 1.45 -0.43 2.92
C MET A 79 0.49 -1.61 2.94
N ASP A 80 -0.15 -1.92 1.81
CA ASP A 80 -1.07 -3.05 1.69
C ASP A 80 -0.37 -4.38 1.98
N ARG A 81 0.88 -4.53 1.51
CA ARG A 81 1.71 -5.68 1.82
C ARG A 81 2.14 -5.70 3.29
N SER A 82 2.76 -4.64 3.78
CA SER A 82 3.44 -4.62 5.08
C SER A 82 2.48 -4.65 6.26
N VAL A 83 1.37 -3.91 6.18
CA VAL A 83 0.38 -3.77 7.28
C VAL A 83 -0.84 -4.67 7.03
N GLY A 84 -1.01 -5.16 5.80
CA GLY A 84 -2.11 -6.00 5.38
C GLY A 84 -1.71 -7.46 5.17
N ILE A 85 -1.35 -7.79 3.95
CA ILE A 85 -1.30 -9.18 3.47
C ILE A 85 -0.21 -10.02 4.17
N ARG A 86 0.95 -9.44 4.50
CA ARG A 86 2.02 -10.13 5.24
C ARG A 86 1.57 -10.74 6.56
N ASN A 87 0.51 -10.22 7.12
CA ASN A 87 -0.06 -10.71 8.38
C ASN A 87 -0.58 -12.15 8.32
N ILE A 88 -0.65 -12.77 7.14
CA ILE A 88 -0.88 -14.22 7.02
C ILE A 88 0.24 -15.05 7.69
N PHE A 89 1.43 -14.46 7.87
CA PHE A 89 2.57 -15.06 8.55
C PHE A 89 2.73 -14.57 9.99
N ASN A 90 1.90 -13.63 10.44
CA ASN A 90 1.92 -13.17 11.83
C ASN A 90 1.30 -14.24 12.74
N PRO A 91 2.07 -14.80 13.69
CA PRO A 91 1.57 -15.85 14.57
C PRO A 91 0.39 -15.43 15.45
N ASP A 92 0.21 -14.12 15.67
CA ASP A 92 -0.88 -13.60 16.50
C ASP A 92 -2.25 -13.58 15.78
N LEU A 93 -2.28 -13.82 14.46
CA LEU A 93 -3.49 -13.65 13.64
C LEU A 93 -4.12 -14.95 13.12
N ASP A 94 -3.52 -16.08 13.41
CA ASP A 94 -4.10 -17.42 13.21
C ASP A 94 -4.69 -17.63 11.79
N PHE A 95 -3.90 -17.25 10.75
CA PHE A 95 -4.33 -17.43 9.37
C PHE A 95 -4.46 -18.92 9.03
N ASP A 96 -5.61 -19.30 8.47
CA ASP A 96 -5.85 -20.66 7.99
C ASP A 96 -5.40 -20.83 6.52
N PRO A 97 -4.26 -21.50 6.26
CA PRO A 97 -3.75 -21.69 4.91
C PRO A 97 -4.60 -22.63 4.04
N SER A 98 -5.56 -23.36 4.61
CA SER A 98 -6.45 -24.24 3.83
C SER A 98 -7.39 -23.45 2.92
N GLN A 99 -7.51 -22.13 3.13
CA GLN A 99 -8.27 -21.21 2.26
C GLN A 99 -7.58 -20.92 0.93
N LEU A 100 -6.27 -21.21 0.82
CA LEU A 100 -5.48 -21.04 -0.40
C LEU A 100 -5.68 -22.24 -1.33
N ASP A 101 -5.64 -21.99 -2.64
CA ASP A 101 -5.52 -23.06 -3.63
C ASP A 101 -4.15 -23.77 -3.54
N ASP A 102 -3.99 -24.90 -4.23
CA ASP A 102 -2.78 -25.72 -4.14
C ASP A 102 -1.51 -24.96 -4.54
N ALA A 103 -1.58 -24.08 -5.55
CA ALA A 103 -0.44 -23.31 -6.02
C ALA A 103 -0.02 -22.24 -5.00
N ALA A 104 -0.98 -21.46 -4.49
CA ALA A 104 -0.74 -20.46 -3.47
C ALA A 104 -0.33 -21.09 -2.13
N ARG A 105 -0.85 -22.28 -1.82
CA ARG A 105 -0.46 -23.03 -0.64
C ARG A 105 1.00 -23.46 -0.72
N ALA A 106 1.49 -23.95 -1.86
CA ALA A 106 2.89 -24.28 -2.05
C ALA A 106 3.81 -23.05 -1.87
N LEU A 107 3.39 -21.89 -2.38
CA LEU A 107 4.10 -20.63 -2.16
C LEU A 107 4.10 -20.21 -0.68
N PHE A 108 2.97 -20.35 0.00
CA PHE A 108 2.87 -20.07 1.44
C PHE A 108 3.80 -20.97 2.25
N ASP A 109 3.77 -22.28 2.01
CA ASP A 109 4.60 -23.25 2.74
C ASP A 109 6.10 -23.01 2.50
N THR A 110 6.49 -22.66 1.26
CA THR A 110 7.89 -22.30 0.93
C THR A 110 8.31 -21.03 1.65
N THR A 111 7.50 -19.98 1.60
CA THR A 111 7.79 -18.70 2.27
C THR A 111 7.82 -18.88 3.80
N LYS A 112 6.92 -19.69 4.34
CA LYS A 112 6.88 -20.01 5.78
C LYS A 112 8.17 -20.71 6.23
N ALA A 113 8.67 -21.67 5.45
CA ALA A 113 9.92 -22.36 5.74
C ALA A 113 11.11 -21.39 5.71
N GLU A 114 11.14 -20.43 4.78
CA GLU A 114 12.17 -19.38 4.72
C GLU A 114 12.10 -18.44 5.92
N ILE A 115 10.89 -18.03 6.31
CA ILE A 115 10.65 -17.19 7.50
C ILE A 115 11.16 -17.90 8.75
N ASP A 116 10.85 -19.19 8.91
CA ASP A 116 11.24 -19.99 10.07
C ASP A 116 12.76 -20.25 10.13
N ALA A 117 13.43 -20.23 8.98
CA ALA A 117 14.89 -20.38 8.88
C ALA A 117 15.65 -19.04 9.01
N THR A 118 14.95 -17.91 8.96
CA THR A 118 15.56 -16.59 8.97
C THR A 118 15.54 -15.99 10.39
N GLU A 119 16.70 -15.56 10.86
CA GLU A 119 16.81 -14.88 12.16
C GLU A 119 16.12 -13.51 12.16
N PRO A 120 15.45 -13.12 13.25
CA PRO A 120 14.91 -11.78 13.42
C PRO A 120 15.99 -10.71 13.27
N ARG A 121 15.65 -9.59 12.65
CA ARG A 121 16.57 -8.47 12.49
C ARG A 121 16.66 -7.66 13.79
N ALA A 122 17.87 -7.30 14.20
CA ALA A 122 18.09 -6.44 15.35
C ALA A 122 17.30 -5.10 15.21
N PRO A 123 16.82 -4.54 16.33
CA PRO A 123 16.06 -3.30 16.27
C PRO A 123 16.90 -2.16 15.65
N ASP A 124 16.25 -1.34 14.83
CA ASP A 124 16.87 -0.15 14.25
C ASP A 124 17.03 0.91 15.35
N LYS A 125 18.25 1.13 15.78
CA LYS A 125 18.58 2.08 16.86
C LYS A 125 18.34 3.55 16.48
N GLU A 126 18.23 3.85 15.18
CA GLU A 126 17.93 5.19 14.68
C GLU A 126 16.43 5.47 14.71
N LEU A 127 15.60 4.43 14.78
CA LEU A 127 14.16 4.56 14.83
C LEU A 127 13.67 4.71 16.28
N LEU A 128 13.15 5.87 16.59
CA LEU A 128 12.70 6.21 17.95
C LEU A 128 11.63 5.22 18.44
N GLY A 129 11.87 4.59 19.59
CA GLY A 129 10.94 3.64 20.20
C GLY A 129 11.04 2.20 19.70
N CYS A 130 11.92 1.90 18.76
CA CYS A 130 12.16 0.53 18.30
C CYS A 130 13.09 -0.19 19.28
N VAL A 131 12.53 -1.02 20.15
CA VAL A 131 13.28 -1.76 21.19
C VAL A 131 13.30 -3.27 20.93
N ASP A 132 12.31 -3.79 20.20
CA ASP A 132 12.16 -5.20 19.91
C ASP A 132 12.76 -5.57 18.55
N PRO A 133 13.29 -6.78 18.40
CA PRO A 133 13.74 -7.30 17.11
C PRO A 133 12.59 -7.33 16.10
N THR A 134 12.87 -6.97 14.85
CA THR A 134 11.91 -7.11 13.75
C THR A 134 11.80 -8.59 13.38
N PRO A 135 10.63 -9.22 13.52
CA PRO A 135 10.45 -10.62 13.18
C PRO A 135 10.66 -10.87 11.68
N SER A 136 11.18 -12.06 11.35
CA SER A 136 11.54 -12.45 9.97
C SER A 136 10.38 -12.34 8.99
N TRP A 137 9.14 -12.63 9.40
CA TRP A 137 7.96 -12.52 8.56
C TRP A 137 7.68 -11.10 8.05
N GLN A 138 8.24 -10.07 8.68
CA GLN A 138 8.07 -8.68 8.25
C GLN A 138 9.00 -8.28 7.10
N PHE A 139 10.08 -9.01 6.83
CA PHE A 139 11.08 -8.60 5.83
C PHE A 139 11.53 -9.68 4.85
N VAL A 140 11.20 -10.95 5.07
CA VAL A 140 11.41 -12.02 4.07
C VAL A 140 10.58 -11.70 2.83
N ASP A 141 11.17 -11.85 1.64
CA ASP A 141 10.49 -11.57 0.38
C ASP A 141 9.32 -12.54 0.16
N ILE A 142 8.20 -12.02 -0.29
CA ILE A 142 7.00 -12.79 -0.61
C ILE A 142 6.73 -12.67 -2.11
N SER A 143 6.39 -13.80 -2.74
CA SER A 143 6.02 -13.81 -4.15
C SER A 143 4.81 -12.89 -4.43
N PRO A 144 4.84 -12.07 -5.49
CA PRO A 144 3.68 -11.32 -5.94
C PRO A 144 2.44 -12.19 -6.17
N ASP A 145 2.62 -13.42 -6.64
CA ASP A 145 1.52 -14.36 -6.88
C ASP A 145 0.83 -14.76 -5.58
N LEU A 146 1.59 -14.93 -4.48
CA LEU A 146 1.00 -15.19 -3.17
C LEU A 146 0.24 -13.97 -2.65
N TYR A 147 0.75 -12.75 -2.87
CA TYR A 147 0.02 -11.53 -2.54
C TYR A 147 -1.33 -11.46 -3.27
N GLU A 148 -1.36 -11.78 -4.57
CA GLU A 148 -2.60 -11.77 -5.36
C GLU A 148 -3.58 -12.87 -4.93
N ALA A 149 -3.09 -14.08 -4.64
CA ALA A 149 -3.91 -15.17 -4.15
C ALA A 149 -4.58 -14.81 -2.80
N VAL A 150 -3.83 -14.23 -1.88
CA VAL A 150 -4.39 -13.76 -0.60
C VAL A 150 -5.40 -12.64 -0.79
N ARG A 151 -5.14 -11.68 -1.69
CA ARG A 151 -6.12 -10.63 -2.02
C ARG A 151 -7.41 -11.20 -2.56
N ALA A 152 -7.35 -12.28 -3.36
CA ALA A 152 -8.52 -12.90 -3.93
C ALA A 152 -9.46 -13.55 -2.90
N LEU A 153 -8.94 -13.94 -1.74
CA LEU A 153 -9.75 -14.51 -0.63
C LEU A 153 -10.71 -13.48 -0.02
N TYR A 154 -10.44 -12.19 -0.19
CA TYR A 154 -11.18 -11.15 0.50
C TYR A 154 -11.88 -10.23 -0.49
N PRO A 155 -13.18 -9.97 -0.31
CA PRO A 155 -13.89 -9.03 -1.14
C PRO A 155 -13.30 -7.62 -0.97
N LYS A 156 -13.31 -6.82 -2.04
CA LYS A 156 -12.81 -5.43 -2.03
C LYS A 156 -13.38 -4.55 -0.90
N SER A 157 -14.60 -4.88 -0.43
CA SER A 157 -15.27 -4.19 0.68
C SER A 157 -14.77 -4.61 2.07
N LYS A 158 -14.06 -5.74 2.17
CA LYS A 158 -13.49 -6.24 3.42
C LYS A 158 -12.07 -6.72 3.16
N PRO A 159 -11.14 -5.81 2.94
CA PRO A 159 -9.75 -6.21 2.73
C PRO A 159 -9.22 -6.93 3.96
N PRO A 160 -8.39 -7.97 3.75
CA PRO A 160 -7.74 -8.67 4.83
C PRO A 160 -6.85 -7.70 5.56
N PHE A 161 -6.81 -7.78 6.85
CA PHE A 161 -5.80 -7.14 7.68
C PHE A 161 -5.49 -5.66 7.37
N ARG A 162 -6.33 -4.95 6.63
CA ARG A 162 -6.18 -3.51 6.58
C ARG A 162 -6.16 -3.00 8.01
N ALA A 163 -5.11 -2.27 8.36
CA ALA A 163 -5.11 -1.51 9.58
C ALA A 163 -6.47 -0.82 9.69
N ARG A 164 -7.28 -1.26 10.65
CA ARG A 164 -8.55 -0.57 10.91
C ARG A 164 -8.14 0.84 11.26
N PRO A 165 -8.71 1.87 10.65
CA PRO A 165 -8.52 3.21 11.17
C PRO A 165 -8.91 3.16 12.64
N PHE A 166 -7.99 3.58 13.49
CA PHE A 166 -8.19 3.69 14.92
C PHE A 166 -9.38 4.58 15.22
#